data_71ab9455ffd20af65bb66341047f5df1
#
_entry.id   71ab9455ffd20af65bb66341047f5df1
#
_cell.length_a   1.000
_cell.length_b   1.000
_cell.length_c   1.000
_cell.angle_alpha   90.00
_cell.angle_beta   90.00
_cell.angle_gamma   90.00
#
_symmetry.space_group_name_H-M   'P 1'
#
loop_
_entity.id
_entity.type
_entity.pdbx_description
1 polymer ?
#
loop_
_entity_poly.entity_id
_entity_poly.type
_entity_poly.pdbx_seq_one_letter_code
_entity_poly.pdbx_strand_id
1 'polypeptide(L)' 'LGSALAVVLLIIVLVIIELSDRLQRADRIGLG' A
#
# COMPACT_ATOMS: atom_id res chain seq x y z
N LEU A 1 5.00 -24.03 6.30
CA LEU A 1 6.16 -23.50 5.67
C LEU A 1 5.82 -22.35 4.79
N GLY A 2 6.33 -21.25 5.06
CA GLY A 2 6.07 -20.11 4.23
C GLY A 2 4.73 -19.45 4.43
N SER A 3 3.88 -20.01 5.22
CA SER A 3 2.59 -19.37 5.43
C SER A 3 2.77 -18.02 6.10
N ALA A 4 3.65 -17.94 7.08
CA ALA A 4 3.91 -16.66 7.74
C ALA A 4 4.54 -15.68 6.78
N LEU A 5 5.47 -16.14 5.99
CA LEU A 5 6.12 -15.29 5.02
C LEU A 5 5.12 -14.79 3.98
N ALA A 6 4.24 -15.66 3.56
CA ALA A 6 3.24 -15.28 2.58
C ALA A 6 2.32 -14.21 3.13
N VAL A 7 1.91 -14.35 4.38
CA VAL A 7 1.05 -13.37 5.02
C VAL A 7 1.75 -12.03 5.13
N VAL A 8 3.01 -12.05 5.53
CA VAL A 8 3.78 -10.82 5.64
C VAL A 8 3.90 -10.13 4.30
N LEU A 9 4.18 -10.90 3.26
CA LEU A 9 4.28 -10.33 1.92
C LEU A 9 2.97 -9.71 1.48
N LEU A 10 1.86 -10.38 1.75
CA LEU A 10 0.56 -9.84 1.39
C LEU A 10 0.31 -8.52 2.09
N ILE A 11 0.63 -8.45 3.37
CA ILE A 11 0.43 -7.22 4.12
C ILE A 11 1.28 -6.11 3.53
N ILE A 12 2.51 -6.40 3.21
CA ILE A 12 3.41 -5.40 2.64
C ILE A 12 2.86 -4.87 1.33
N VAL A 13 2.41 -5.76 0.47
CA VAL A 13 1.86 -5.36 -0.82
C VAL A 13 0.62 -4.50 -0.63
N LEU A 14 -0.26 -4.90 0.27
CA LEU A 14 -1.45 -4.12 0.53
C LEU A 14 -1.12 -2.73 1.05
N VAL A 15 -0.16 -2.64 1.95
CA VAL A 15 0.25 -1.36 2.50
C VAL A 15 0.81 -0.47 1.40
N ILE A 16 1.64 -1.03 0.54
CA ILE A 16 2.22 -0.27 -0.55
C ILE A 16 1.14 0.26 -1.48
N ILE A 17 0.19 -0.58 -1.82
CA ILE A 17 -0.90 -0.17 -2.70
C ILE A 17 -1.71 0.95 -2.07
N GLU A 18 -2.03 0.82 -0.80
CA GLU A 18 -2.81 1.85 -0.12
C GLU A 18 -2.05 3.17 -0.05
N LEU A 19 -0.79 3.10 0.29
CA LEU A 19 0.00 4.30 0.37
C LEU A 19 0.10 4.98 -1.00
N SER A 20 0.31 4.20 -2.02
CA SER A 20 0.39 4.74 -3.36
C SER A 20 -0.91 5.43 -3.75
N ASP A 21 -2.01 4.79 -3.43
CA ASP A 21 -3.32 5.37 -3.73
C ASP A 21 -3.53 6.68 -3.01
N ARG A 22 -3.16 6.73 -1.74
CA ARG A 22 -3.32 7.94 -0.96
C ARG A 22 -2.44 9.06 -1.47
N LEU A 23 -1.23 8.73 -1.82
CA LEU A 23 -0.32 9.73 -2.34
C LEU A 23 -0.84 10.35 -3.62
N GLN A 24 -1.37 9.53 -4.49
CA GLN A 24 -1.91 10.03 -5.74
C GLN A 24 -3.12 10.92 -5.49
N ARG A 25 -3.96 10.54 -4.58
CA ARG A 25 -5.11 11.35 -4.25
C ARG A 25 -4.71 12.66 -3.62
N ALA A 26 -3.78 12.60 -2.69
CA ALA A 26 -3.33 13.80 -2.01
C ALA A 26 -2.70 14.76 -2.99
N ASP A 27 -1.95 14.25 -3.91
CA ASP A 27 -1.31 15.08 -4.92
C ASP A 27 -2.35 15.80 -5.75
N ARG A 28 -3.43 15.13 -6.05
CA ARG A 28 -4.47 15.71 -6.85
C ARG A 28 -5.22 16.79 -6.12
N ILE A 29 -5.63 16.51 -4.89
CA ILE A 29 -6.44 17.41 -4.12
C ILE A 29 -5.62 18.41 -3.36
N GLY A 30 -4.56 17.92 -2.76
CA GLY A 30 -3.77 18.72 -1.86
C GLY A 30 -3.29 19.98 -2.50
N LEU A 31 -2.82 19.86 -3.68
CA LEU A 31 -2.32 21.01 -4.35
C LEU A 31 -3.38 21.73 -5.09
N GLY A 32 -4.36 20.93 -5.43
CA GLY A 32 -5.56 21.43 -6.11
C GLY A 32 -5.46 22.81 -6.39
#